data_583bd365e66bb79e3bd7f4bda87a3c5d
#
_entry.id   583bd365e66bb79e3bd7f4bda87a3c5d
#
_cell.length_a   1.000
_cell.length_b   1.000
_cell.length_c   1.000
_cell.angle_alpha   90.00
_cell.angle_beta   90.00
_cell.angle_gamma   90.00
#
_symmetry.space_group_name_H-M   'P 1'
#
loop_
_entity.id
_entity.type
_entity.pdbx_description
1 polymer ?
#
loop_
_entity_poly.entity_id
_entity_poly.type
_entity_poly.pdbx_seq_one_letter_code
_entity_poly.pdbx_strand_id
1 'polypeptide(L)'
;MPVHDRLCDKKWVQIVLTDSKVNSARKKDKPYRMNDGNGLYLNVSRSGTKSWRVRYKFNSKESMIVIGHYPSMSLADARSAALDVRNGIREGRNPNTDKLLKKELVISNYENTLEVVARKWWDTKKALWSKKHATDVIRSLERDVFPYLGGIPIIELTPQIILKNLQDIEKRGAIETAHRIRQRLDGIFVHAIASGICKGNPASIIGPALLPITRGKQPAIINFDEAVGMINQIDKIPAYPVTKLAMRFLILTAVRSSELRFTRWSEFENLEGENPVWRIPKERMKGEKDKKREHLVPLSRQAVEVINLVRQFSCHLEYVFPNYRHSLKAMSENALGYLINRAGYYQRHVPHGFRTLFSTIMNERFPQDRFVIDLALAHVNPNQVEGAYNRTTHFDRRKILMQEWADIITRDLRNADELVAVQ
;
A
#
# COMPACT_ATOMS: atom_id res chain seq x y z
N MET A 1 23.29 26.85 -91.92
CA MET A 1 22.20 27.69 -91.33
C MET A 1 21.68 27.02 -90.09
N PRO A 2 21.90 27.59 -88.90
CA PRO A 2 21.41 27.01 -87.68
C PRO A 2 20.02 27.50 -87.33
N VAL A 3 19.13 26.58 -87.03
CA VAL A 3 17.78 26.84 -86.52
C VAL A 3 17.87 27.16 -85.02
N HIS A 4 17.46 28.35 -84.67
CA HIS A 4 17.34 28.82 -83.29
C HIS A 4 16.16 28.14 -82.58
N ASP A 5 16.46 27.25 -81.71
CA ASP A 5 15.48 26.70 -80.73
C ASP A 5 15.35 27.71 -79.56
N ARG A 6 14.24 28.41 -79.48
CA ARG A 6 13.90 29.29 -78.38
C ARG A 6 13.34 28.41 -77.23
N LEU A 7 14.15 28.01 -76.30
CA LEU A 7 13.72 27.49 -75.05
C LEU A 7 13.04 28.60 -74.23
N CYS A 8 11.73 28.45 -74.06
CA CYS A 8 10.89 29.34 -73.27
C CYS A 8 11.10 29.02 -71.82
N ASP A 9 12.01 29.73 -71.11
CA ASP A 9 12.20 29.70 -69.67
C ASP A 9 10.92 30.16 -68.98
N LYS A 10 10.01 29.23 -68.69
CA LYS A 10 8.93 29.51 -67.77
C LYS A 10 9.54 29.61 -66.35
N LYS A 11 9.97 30.79 -65.92
CA LYS A 11 10.20 31.13 -64.49
C LYS A 11 8.92 30.88 -63.76
N TRP A 12 8.90 29.80 -62.97
CA TRP A 12 7.88 29.55 -61.97
C TRP A 12 7.97 30.66 -60.92
N VAL A 13 7.14 31.70 -61.02
CA VAL A 13 6.98 32.68 -59.95
C VAL A 13 6.36 31.98 -58.79
N GLN A 14 7.16 31.73 -57.77
CA GLN A 14 6.67 31.23 -56.48
C GLN A 14 5.72 32.30 -55.90
N ILE A 15 4.42 32.10 -55.98
CA ILE A 15 3.42 33.03 -55.44
C ILE A 15 3.44 32.78 -53.91
N VAL A 16 4.25 33.55 -53.18
CA VAL A 16 4.32 33.56 -51.74
C VAL A 16 3.15 34.38 -51.20
N LEU A 17 2.39 33.85 -50.26
CA LEU A 17 1.33 34.57 -49.57
C LEU A 17 1.90 35.72 -48.73
N THR A 18 1.15 36.80 -48.62
CA THR A 18 1.41 37.89 -47.66
C THR A 18 0.30 37.91 -46.62
N ASP A 19 0.57 38.46 -45.44
CA ASP A 19 -0.44 38.60 -44.38
C ASP A 19 -1.66 39.39 -44.87
N SER A 20 -1.45 40.39 -45.72
CA SER A 20 -2.54 41.15 -46.34
C SER A 20 -3.44 40.26 -47.22
N LYS A 21 -2.86 39.38 -48.06
CA LYS A 21 -3.62 38.42 -48.89
C LYS A 21 -4.34 37.38 -48.03
N VAL A 22 -3.74 36.91 -46.94
CA VAL A 22 -4.35 35.99 -45.99
C VAL A 22 -5.53 36.65 -45.29
N ASN A 23 -5.35 37.89 -44.84
CA ASN A 23 -6.40 38.65 -44.16
C ASN A 23 -7.59 38.96 -45.08
N SER A 24 -7.31 39.41 -46.32
CA SER A 24 -8.31 39.80 -47.31
C SER A 24 -9.04 38.60 -47.97
N ALA A 25 -8.58 37.37 -47.76
CA ALA A 25 -9.23 36.18 -48.32
C ALA A 25 -10.66 36.02 -47.77
N ARG A 26 -11.65 36.07 -48.63
CA ARG A 26 -13.09 35.99 -48.28
C ARG A 26 -13.70 34.67 -48.73
N LYS A 27 -14.81 34.26 -48.12
CA LYS A 27 -15.58 33.10 -48.56
C LYS A 27 -16.06 33.21 -49.99
N LYS A 28 -16.14 32.09 -50.69
CA LYS A 28 -16.72 31.94 -52.02
C LYS A 28 -17.73 30.79 -52.01
N ASP A 29 -18.52 30.64 -53.04
CA ASP A 29 -19.52 29.58 -53.20
C ASP A 29 -18.92 28.16 -53.12
N LYS A 30 -17.67 28.03 -53.53
CA LYS A 30 -16.90 26.77 -53.38
C LYS A 30 -15.66 27.01 -52.54
N PRO A 31 -15.26 26.05 -51.69
CA PRO A 31 -14.01 26.16 -50.96
C PRO A 31 -12.82 26.24 -51.92
N TYR A 32 -11.85 27.07 -51.60
CA TYR A 32 -10.68 27.25 -52.43
C TYR A 32 -9.39 27.24 -51.62
N ARG A 33 -8.26 27.05 -52.29
CA ARG A 33 -6.93 27.00 -51.68
C ARG A 33 -6.03 28.06 -52.29
N MET A 34 -5.26 28.71 -51.45
CA MET A 34 -4.21 29.64 -51.82
C MET A 34 -2.87 29.01 -51.48
N ASN A 35 -1.97 28.89 -52.45
CA ASN A 35 -0.67 28.27 -52.29
C ASN A 35 0.34 29.28 -51.74
N ASP A 36 1.11 28.92 -50.72
CA ASP A 36 2.24 29.70 -50.19
C ASP A 36 3.60 29.17 -50.67
N GLY A 37 3.62 28.08 -51.43
CA GLY A 37 4.84 27.36 -51.79
C GLY A 37 5.17 26.22 -50.81
N ASN A 38 6.13 25.40 -51.23
CA ASN A 38 6.63 24.28 -50.40
C ASN A 38 5.53 23.36 -49.80
N GLY A 39 4.37 23.21 -50.50
CA GLY A 39 3.27 22.37 -50.04
C GLY A 39 2.38 22.98 -48.95
N LEU A 40 2.60 24.24 -48.54
CA LEU A 40 1.74 24.96 -47.62
C LEU A 40 0.60 25.66 -48.37
N TYR A 41 -0.62 25.48 -47.88
CA TYR A 41 -1.85 26.06 -48.44
C TYR A 41 -2.69 26.71 -47.35
N LEU A 42 -3.27 27.88 -47.65
CA LEU A 42 -4.41 28.41 -46.92
C LEU A 42 -5.69 27.89 -47.59
N ASN A 43 -6.48 27.12 -46.86
CA ASN A 43 -7.78 26.64 -47.30
C ASN A 43 -8.89 27.52 -46.73
N VAL A 44 -9.72 28.11 -47.59
CA VAL A 44 -10.88 28.91 -47.20
C VAL A 44 -12.14 28.09 -47.46
N SER A 45 -12.91 27.81 -46.39
CA SER A 45 -14.17 27.05 -46.47
C SER A 45 -15.32 27.92 -47.00
N ARG A 46 -16.45 27.30 -47.31
CA ARG A 46 -17.70 28.02 -47.66
C ARG A 46 -18.21 28.91 -46.50
N SER A 47 -17.96 28.49 -45.26
CA SER A 47 -18.30 29.26 -44.06
C SER A 47 -17.39 30.46 -43.83
N GLY A 48 -16.26 30.54 -44.53
CA GLY A 48 -15.24 31.59 -44.36
C GLY A 48 -14.12 31.16 -43.39
N THR A 49 -14.16 29.97 -42.81
CA THR A 49 -13.08 29.46 -41.94
C THR A 49 -11.82 29.27 -42.78
N LYS A 50 -10.71 29.84 -42.28
CA LYS A 50 -9.39 29.75 -42.91
C LYS A 50 -8.55 28.72 -42.14
N SER A 51 -8.04 27.69 -42.83
CA SER A 51 -7.19 26.65 -42.23
C SER A 51 -5.90 26.47 -43.02
N TRP A 52 -4.79 26.37 -42.27
CA TRP A 52 -3.50 26.06 -42.84
C TRP A 52 -3.38 24.56 -43.05
N ARG A 53 -2.95 24.17 -44.26
CA ARG A 53 -2.79 22.78 -44.67
C ARG A 53 -1.46 22.56 -45.34
N VAL A 54 -0.82 21.40 -45.03
CA VAL A 54 0.41 20.97 -45.66
C VAL A 54 0.13 19.72 -46.48
N ARG A 55 0.40 19.80 -47.80
CA ARG A 55 0.43 18.65 -48.71
C ARG A 55 1.79 18.03 -48.68
N TYR A 56 1.84 16.71 -48.51
CA TYR A 56 3.08 15.94 -48.40
C TYR A 56 2.93 14.59 -49.08
N LYS A 57 4.07 13.94 -49.31
CA LYS A 57 4.17 12.57 -49.84
C LYS A 57 4.89 11.73 -48.82
N PHE A 58 4.29 10.62 -48.43
CA PHE A 58 4.88 9.64 -47.49
C PHE A 58 4.68 8.23 -48.06
N ASN A 59 5.76 7.42 -48.16
CA ASN A 59 5.74 6.10 -48.80
C ASN A 59 4.99 6.10 -50.15
N SER A 60 5.35 7.02 -51.04
CA SER A 60 4.75 7.20 -52.38
C SER A 60 3.28 7.61 -52.43
N LYS A 61 2.61 7.77 -51.27
CA LYS A 61 1.22 8.24 -51.18
C LYS A 61 1.16 9.74 -50.87
N GLU A 62 0.38 10.48 -51.66
CA GLU A 62 0.11 11.87 -51.35
C GLU A 62 -0.97 12.00 -50.25
N SER A 63 -0.73 12.92 -49.34
CA SER A 63 -1.65 13.22 -48.24
C SER A 63 -1.63 14.72 -47.90
N MET A 64 -2.58 15.13 -47.06
CA MET A 64 -2.70 16.52 -46.62
C MET A 64 -3.08 16.56 -45.13
N ILE A 65 -2.38 17.37 -44.34
CA ILE A 65 -2.68 17.56 -42.91
C ILE A 65 -3.06 19.01 -42.64
N VAL A 66 -4.04 19.21 -41.74
CA VAL A 66 -4.37 20.52 -41.17
C VAL A 66 -3.44 20.79 -39.98
N ILE A 67 -2.65 21.87 -40.08
CA ILE A 67 -1.68 22.26 -39.04
C ILE A 67 -2.19 23.36 -38.12
N GLY A 68 -3.18 24.15 -38.53
CA GLY A 68 -3.79 25.19 -37.70
C GLY A 68 -4.88 25.99 -38.41
N HIS A 69 -5.39 26.99 -37.72
CA HIS A 69 -6.42 27.88 -38.21
C HIS A 69 -5.98 29.34 -38.10
N TYR A 70 -6.29 30.17 -39.12
CA TYR A 70 -6.17 31.61 -39.06
C TYR A 70 -7.42 32.20 -38.39
N PRO A 71 -7.35 33.22 -37.49
CA PRO A 71 -6.15 34.00 -37.14
C PRO A 71 -5.33 33.41 -35.95
N SER A 72 -5.76 32.33 -35.31
CA SER A 72 -5.04 31.73 -34.16
C SER A 72 -3.61 31.28 -34.50
N MET A 73 -3.33 31.01 -35.78
CA MET A 73 -2.00 30.72 -36.31
C MET A 73 -1.69 31.73 -37.43
N SER A 74 -0.63 32.52 -37.24
CA SER A 74 -0.18 33.48 -38.26
C SER A 74 0.43 32.77 -39.48
N LEU A 75 0.70 33.52 -40.55
CA LEU A 75 1.40 33.01 -41.75
C LEU A 75 2.83 32.56 -41.38
N ALA A 76 3.52 33.30 -40.53
CA ALA A 76 4.86 32.97 -40.08
C ALA A 76 4.88 31.65 -39.28
N ASP A 77 3.95 31.48 -38.32
CA ASP A 77 3.79 30.25 -37.54
C ASP A 77 3.44 29.05 -38.44
N ALA A 78 2.57 29.26 -39.43
CA ALA A 78 2.18 28.22 -40.39
C ALA A 78 3.37 27.75 -41.25
N ARG A 79 4.28 28.66 -41.62
CA ARG A 79 5.51 28.32 -42.34
C ARG A 79 6.47 27.50 -41.45
N SER A 80 6.64 27.90 -40.20
CA SER A 80 7.44 27.16 -39.23
C SER A 80 6.88 25.76 -39.00
N ALA A 81 5.58 25.63 -38.72
CA ALA A 81 4.92 24.35 -38.52
C ALA A 81 4.98 23.45 -39.79
N ALA A 82 4.91 24.05 -41.00
CA ALA A 82 5.08 23.29 -42.23
C ALA A 82 6.51 22.78 -42.43
N LEU A 83 7.52 23.50 -41.93
CA LEU A 83 8.90 23.04 -41.91
C LEU A 83 9.06 21.85 -40.95
N ASP A 84 8.47 21.91 -39.75
CA ASP A 84 8.50 20.84 -38.79
C ASP A 84 7.86 19.55 -39.33
N VAL A 85 6.71 19.66 -40.00
CA VAL A 85 6.07 18.53 -40.67
C VAL A 85 7.01 17.90 -41.69
N ARG A 86 7.74 18.69 -42.47
CA ARG A 86 8.70 18.18 -43.50
C ARG A 86 9.90 17.50 -42.85
N ASN A 87 10.43 18.08 -41.78
CA ASN A 87 11.54 17.49 -41.04
C ASN A 87 11.11 16.13 -40.44
N GLY A 88 9.91 16.04 -39.87
CA GLY A 88 9.35 14.78 -39.38
C GLY A 88 9.24 13.71 -40.49
N ILE A 89 8.84 14.10 -41.70
CA ILE A 89 8.78 13.17 -42.84
C ILE A 89 10.17 12.66 -43.23
N ARG A 90 11.19 13.54 -43.25
CA ARG A 90 12.58 13.15 -43.52
C ARG A 90 13.12 12.14 -42.49
N GLU A 91 12.66 12.25 -41.24
CA GLU A 91 12.95 11.34 -40.14
C GLU A 91 12.08 10.06 -40.17
N GLY A 92 11.29 9.86 -41.23
CA GLY A 92 10.43 8.68 -41.39
C GLY A 92 9.12 8.70 -40.57
N ARG A 93 8.73 9.85 -40.00
CA ARG A 93 7.47 10.00 -39.23
C ARG A 93 6.32 10.42 -40.15
N ASN A 94 5.17 9.74 -40.04
CA ASN A 94 3.96 10.11 -40.75
C ASN A 94 3.16 11.17 -39.97
N PRO A 95 2.98 12.39 -40.49
CA PRO A 95 2.32 13.49 -39.78
C PRO A 95 0.88 13.18 -39.30
N ASN A 96 0.11 12.42 -40.09
CA ASN A 96 -1.25 12.04 -39.73
C ASN A 96 -1.25 11.00 -38.58
N THR A 97 -0.34 10.04 -38.61
CA THR A 97 -0.17 9.05 -37.54
C THR A 97 0.32 9.72 -36.25
N ASP A 98 1.29 10.64 -36.35
CA ASP A 98 1.79 11.39 -35.19
C ASP A 98 0.69 12.23 -34.53
N LYS A 99 -0.17 12.85 -35.34
CA LYS A 99 -1.31 13.63 -34.83
C LYS A 99 -2.34 12.73 -34.12
N LEU A 100 -2.62 11.55 -34.67
CA LEU A 100 -3.52 10.59 -34.08
C LEU A 100 -2.95 10.08 -32.77
N LEU A 101 -1.68 9.66 -32.76
CA LEU A 101 -0.98 9.18 -31.53
C LEU A 101 -0.93 10.26 -30.45
N LYS A 102 -0.65 11.51 -30.79
CA LYS A 102 -0.69 12.62 -29.83
C LYS A 102 -2.10 12.81 -29.24
N LYS A 103 -3.15 12.71 -30.07
CA LYS A 103 -4.53 12.81 -29.60
C LYS A 103 -4.90 11.64 -28.67
N GLU A 104 -4.53 10.42 -29.03
CA GLU A 104 -4.77 9.23 -28.20
C GLU A 104 -3.98 9.30 -26.88
N LEU A 105 -2.73 9.79 -26.90
CA LEU A 105 -1.93 10.04 -25.70
C LEU A 105 -2.60 11.05 -24.76
N VAL A 106 -3.13 12.14 -25.31
CA VAL A 106 -3.86 13.14 -24.50
C VAL A 106 -5.10 12.52 -23.86
N ILE A 107 -5.91 11.77 -24.63
CA ILE A 107 -7.11 11.10 -24.11
C ILE A 107 -6.72 10.07 -23.05
N SER A 108 -5.76 9.20 -23.33
CA SER A 108 -5.26 8.18 -22.40
C SER A 108 -4.70 8.81 -21.10
N ASN A 109 -4.03 9.95 -21.19
CA ASN A 109 -3.53 10.66 -20.02
C ASN A 109 -4.66 11.17 -19.11
N TYR A 110 -5.73 11.72 -19.69
CA TYR A 110 -6.90 12.15 -18.92
C TYR A 110 -7.69 10.99 -18.32
N GLU A 111 -7.70 9.82 -18.95
CA GLU A 111 -8.34 8.61 -18.42
C GLU A 111 -7.52 7.94 -17.31
N ASN A 112 -6.19 8.09 -17.32
CA ASN A 112 -5.31 7.52 -16.30
C ASN A 112 -5.12 8.50 -15.12
N THR A 113 -6.20 8.79 -14.39
CA THR A 113 -6.12 9.53 -13.13
C THR A 113 -5.43 8.71 -12.04
N LEU A 114 -4.94 9.38 -10.99
CA LEU A 114 -4.29 8.70 -9.86
C LEU A 114 -5.20 7.61 -9.27
N GLU A 115 -6.49 7.88 -9.08
CA GLU A 115 -7.43 6.92 -8.50
C GLU A 115 -7.59 5.68 -9.38
N VAL A 116 -7.75 5.86 -10.70
CA VAL A 116 -7.90 4.74 -11.64
C VAL A 116 -6.66 3.84 -11.61
N VAL A 117 -5.47 4.43 -11.64
CA VAL A 117 -4.21 3.67 -11.60
C VAL A 117 -3.99 3.02 -10.23
N ALA A 118 -4.32 3.72 -9.15
CA ALA A 118 -4.21 3.19 -7.79
C ALA A 118 -5.12 1.97 -7.57
N ARG A 119 -6.35 1.99 -8.09
CA ARG A 119 -7.27 0.84 -8.00
C ARG A 119 -6.76 -0.35 -8.80
N LYS A 120 -6.22 -0.14 -10.01
CA LYS A 120 -5.57 -1.20 -10.81
C LYS A 120 -4.37 -1.80 -10.07
N TRP A 121 -3.51 -0.97 -9.48
CA TRP A 121 -2.39 -1.41 -8.65
C TRP A 121 -2.87 -2.23 -7.45
N TRP A 122 -3.89 -1.75 -6.73
CA TRP A 122 -4.45 -2.44 -5.58
C TRP A 122 -5.03 -3.81 -5.98
N ASP A 123 -5.76 -3.89 -7.12
CA ASP A 123 -6.30 -5.14 -7.64
C ASP A 123 -5.21 -6.19 -7.91
N THR A 124 -4.06 -5.75 -8.43
CA THR A 124 -2.89 -6.61 -8.66
C THR A 124 -2.26 -7.10 -7.35
N LYS A 125 -2.24 -6.25 -6.31
CA LYS A 125 -1.53 -6.54 -5.05
C LYS A 125 -2.40 -7.21 -3.99
N LYS A 126 -3.72 -7.01 -3.99
CA LYS A 126 -4.64 -7.47 -2.93
C LYS A 126 -4.59 -8.98 -2.68
N ALA A 127 -4.29 -9.79 -3.71
CA ALA A 127 -4.16 -11.25 -3.58
C ALA A 127 -2.95 -11.69 -2.75
N LEU A 128 -1.91 -10.84 -2.67
CA LEU A 128 -0.68 -11.09 -1.90
C LEU A 128 -0.84 -10.70 -0.43
N TRP A 129 -1.85 -9.91 -0.09
CA TRP A 129 -2.07 -9.35 1.24
C TRP A 129 -3.16 -10.10 2.02
N SER A 130 -3.13 -9.94 3.35
CA SER A 130 -4.28 -10.34 4.15
C SER A 130 -5.49 -9.46 3.80
N LYS A 131 -6.71 -10.00 3.94
CA LYS A 131 -7.97 -9.25 3.68
C LYS A 131 -8.01 -7.92 4.46
N LYS A 132 -7.59 -7.93 5.74
CA LYS A 132 -7.53 -6.72 6.58
C LYS A 132 -6.56 -5.70 5.97
N HIS A 133 -5.33 -6.11 5.64
CA HIS A 133 -4.32 -5.21 5.07
C HIS A 133 -4.76 -4.62 3.72
N ALA A 134 -5.31 -5.44 2.83
CA ALA A 134 -5.85 -4.96 1.56
C ALA A 134 -6.94 -3.89 1.76
N THR A 135 -7.86 -4.13 2.72
CA THR A 135 -8.91 -3.15 3.07
C THR A 135 -8.33 -1.88 3.67
N ASP A 136 -7.35 -1.98 4.56
CA ASP A 136 -6.71 -0.82 5.20
C ASP A 136 -5.93 0.03 4.19
N VAL A 137 -5.29 -0.61 3.19
CA VAL A 137 -4.60 0.09 2.10
C VAL A 137 -5.56 0.95 1.30
N ILE A 138 -6.62 0.35 0.75
CA ILE A 138 -7.55 1.09 -0.10
C ILE A 138 -8.30 2.19 0.68
N ARG A 139 -8.80 1.90 1.87
CA ARG A 139 -9.48 2.87 2.72
C ARG A 139 -8.62 4.09 3.06
N SER A 140 -7.33 3.89 3.26
CA SER A 140 -6.44 5.03 3.53
C SER A 140 -6.24 5.92 2.30
N LEU A 141 -6.20 5.35 1.09
CA LEU A 141 -6.14 6.11 -0.15
C LEU A 141 -7.47 6.86 -0.38
N GLU A 142 -8.59 6.20 -0.15
CA GLU A 142 -9.94 6.80 -0.25
C GLU A 142 -10.16 7.95 0.74
N ARG A 143 -9.59 7.85 1.95
CA ARG A 143 -9.73 8.89 2.97
C ARG A 143 -8.77 10.05 2.77
N ASP A 144 -7.51 9.78 2.48
CA ASP A 144 -6.42 10.76 2.61
C ASP A 144 -5.83 11.22 1.26
N VAL A 145 -6.11 10.52 0.15
CA VAL A 145 -5.50 10.81 -1.16
C VAL A 145 -6.53 11.12 -2.23
N PHE A 146 -7.50 10.23 -2.45
CA PHE A 146 -8.45 10.38 -3.57
C PHE A 146 -9.29 11.66 -3.53
N PRO A 147 -9.74 12.16 -2.38
CA PRO A 147 -10.49 13.42 -2.34
C PRO A 147 -9.72 14.64 -2.86
N TYR A 148 -8.40 14.58 -2.83
CA TYR A 148 -7.52 15.72 -3.19
C TYR A 148 -6.77 15.49 -4.50
N LEU A 149 -6.29 14.28 -4.74
CA LEU A 149 -5.41 13.95 -5.85
C LEU A 149 -6.01 12.94 -6.83
N GLY A 150 -7.08 12.25 -6.45
CA GLY A 150 -7.63 11.11 -7.20
C GLY A 150 -8.02 11.42 -8.63
N GLY A 151 -8.60 12.59 -8.89
CA GLY A 151 -9.03 13.02 -10.23
C GLY A 151 -7.92 13.61 -11.11
N ILE A 152 -6.71 13.82 -10.57
CA ILE A 152 -5.60 14.39 -11.33
C ILE A 152 -4.96 13.30 -12.20
N PRO A 153 -4.71 13.55 -13.51
CA PRO A 153 -3.91 12.66 -14.33
C PRO A 153 -2.57 12.33 -13.66
N ILE A 154 -2.22 11.04 -13.57
CA ILE A 154 -1.03 10.62 -12.81
C ILE A 154 0.27 11.25 -13.32
N ILE A 155 0.34 11.57 -14.60
CA ILE A 155 1.50 12.23 -15.23
C ILE A 155 1.68 13.69 -14.81
N GLU A 156 0.62 14.34 -14.31
CA GLU A 156 0.63 15.76 -13.89
C GLU A 156 0.99 15.91 -12.41
N LEU A 157 1.05 14.80 -11.66
CA LEU A 157 1.40 14.81 -10.25
C LEU A 157 2.89 15.09 -10.06
N THR A 158 3.20 16.26 -9.53
CA THR A 158 4.57 16.67 -9.19
C THR A 158 4.92 16.32 -7.74
N PRO A 159 6.20 16.27 -7.37
CA PRO A 159 6.62 16.09 -5.97
C PRO A 159 5.98 17.11 -5.03
N GLN A 160 5.82 18.36 -5.46
CA GLN A 160 5.25 19.44 -4.66
C GLN A 160 3.78 19.21 -4.34
N ILE A 161 2.99 18.75 -5.31
CA ILE A 161 1.56 18.45 -5.14
C ILE A 161 1.38 17.31 -4.13
N ILE A 162 2.16 16.24 -4.29
CA ILE A 162 2.12 15.08 -3.39
C ILE A 162 2.60 15.46 -1.99
N LEU A 163 3.70 16.19 -1.87
CA LEU A 163 4.25 16.62 -0.58
C LEU A 163 3.24 17.45 0.20
N LYS A 164 2.55 18.38 -0.45
CA LYS A 164 1.50 19.20 0.19
C LYS A 164 0.41 18.31 0.82
N ASN A 165 -0.10 17.33 0.08
CA ASN A 165 -1.11 16.40 0.61
C ASN A 165 -0.58 15.60 1.81
N LEU A 166 0.68 15.12 1.76
CA LEU A 166 1.30 14.39 2.87
C LEU A 166 1.53 15.27 4.09
N GLN A 167 1.94 16.52 3.91
CA GLN A 167 2.09 17.50 4.99
C GLN A 167 0.74 17.83 5.67
N ASP A 168 -0.34 17.86 4.93
CA ASP A 168 -1.68 18.06 5.52
C ASP A 168 -2.09 16.86 6.40
N ILE A 169 -1.61 15.65 6.09
CA ILE A 169 -1.75 14.47 6.96
C ILE A 169 -0.87 14.62 8.21
N GLU A 170 0.37 15.11 8.07
CA GLU A 170 1.28 15.36 9.19
C GLU A 170 0.73 16.40 10.18
N LYS A 171 0.13 17.50 9.68
CA LYS A 171 -0.50 18.53 10.50
C LYS A 171 -1.61 18.00 11.42
N ARG A 172 -2.25 16.89 11.05
CA ARG A 172 -3.23 16.17 11.90
C ARG A 172 -2.55 15.30 12.98
N GLY A 173 -1.24 15.33 13.13
CA GLY A 173 -0.47 14.47 14.02
C GLY A 173 -0.25 13.04 13.50
N ALA A 174 -0.62 12.73 12.26
CA ALA A 174 -0.58 11.38 11.69
C ALA A 174 0.68 11.12 10.84
N ILE A 175 1.87 11.42 11.40
CA ILE A 175 3.17 11.35 10.71
C ILE A 175 3.41 9.96 10.11
N GLU A 176 3.20 8.88 10.88
CA GLU A 176 3.38 7.51 10.38
C GLU A 176 2.44 7.19 9.22
N THR A 177 1.21 7.74 9.24
CA THR A 177 0.24 7.58 8.14
C THR A 177 0.74 8.27 6.87
N ALA A 178 1.31 9.47 6.97
CA ALA A 178 1.89 10.18 5.84
C ALA A 178 3.00 9.34 5.17
N HIS A 179 3.91 8.77 5.96
CA HIS A 179 4.95 7.88 5.43
C HIS A 179 4.39 6.63 4.77
N ARG A 180 3.36 6.00 5.36
CA ARG A 180 2.70 4.82 4.77
C ARG A 180 2.00 5.17 3.46
N ILE A 181 1.35 6.32 3.37
CA ILE A 181 0.73 6.80 2.13
C ILE A 181 1.78 7.10 1.08
N ARG A 182 2.89 7.74 1.43
CA ARG A 182 4.01 7.93 0.52
C ARG A 182 4.49 6.60 -0.08
N GLN A 183 4.68 5.57 0.76
CA GLN A 183 5.09 4.24 0.27
C GLN A 183 4.05 3.62 -0.67
N ARG A 184 2.74 3.84 -0.43
CA ARG A 184 1.68 3.37 -1.33
C ARG A 184 1.71 4.12 -2.65
N LEU A 185 1.85 5.44 -2.62
CA LEU A 185 2.01 6.26 -3.82
C LEU A 185 3.25 5.84 -4.62
N ASP A 186 4.37 5.58 -3.95
CA ASP A 186 5.57 5.03 -4.58
C ASP A 186 5.27 3.73 -5.34
N GLY A 187 4.60 2.78 -4.71
CA GLY A 187 4.17 1.53 -5.35
C GLY A 187 3.20 1.74 -6.53
N ILE A 188 2.30 2.73 -6.45
CA ILE A 188 1.37 3.09 -7.52
C ILE A 188 2.14 3.65 -8.72
N PHE A 189 3.10 4.56 -8.51
CA PHE A 189 3.93 5.10 -9.57
C PHE A 189 4.83 4.03 -10.21
N VAL A 190 5.41 3.12 -9.42
CA VAL A 190 6.16 1.98 -9.96
C VAL A 190 5.28 1.12 -10.88
N HIS A 191 4.04 0.86 -10.48
CA HIS A 191 3.07 0.15 -11.32
C HIS A 191 2.74 0.94 -12.60
N ALA A 192 2.53 2.24 -12.50
CA ALA A 192 2.25 3.12 -13.64
C ALA A 192 3.42 3.14 -14.64
N ILE A 193 4.67 3.18 -14.16
CA ILE A 193 5.87 3.12 -15.00
C ILE A 193 5.96 1.77 -15.70
N ALA A 194 5.78 0.68 -14.98
CA ALA A 194 5.78 -0.67 -15.55
C ALA A 194 4.67 -0.89 -16.59
N SER A 195 3.55 -0.17 -16.45
CA SER A 195 2.43 -0.18 -17.40
C SER A 195 2.59 0.82 -18.56
N GLY A 196 3.70 1.56 -18.65
CA GLY A 196 3.96 2.55 -19.71
C GLY A 196 3.12 3.84 -19.58
N ILE A 197 2.43 4.06 -18.45
CA ILE A 197 1.53 5.22 -18.25
C ILE A 197 2.34 6.49 -17.95
N CYS A 198 3.40 6.40 -17.15
CA CYS A 198 4.27 7.53 -16.81
C CYS A 198 5.75 7.15 -16.86
N LYS A 199 6.64 8.15 -16.88
CA LYS A 199 8.09 7.96 -16.98
C LYS A 199 8.84 8.16 -15.66
N GLY A 200 8.21 8.76 -14.66
CA GLY A 200 8.86 9.14 -13.42
C GLY A 200 8.03 8.79 -12.19
N ASN A 201 8.70 8.68 -11.04
CA ASN A 201 8.09 8.44 -9.75
C ASN A 201 8.35 9.62 -8.81
N PRO A 202 7.47 10.61 -8.75
CA PRO A 202 7.65 11.78 -7.89
C PRO A 202 7.56 11.45 -6.39
N ALA A 203 6.93 10.33 -6.00
CA ALA A 203 6.79 9.94 -4.60
C ALA A 203 8.10 9.37 -3.99
N SER A 204 9.04 8.91 -4.83
CA SER A 204 10.28 8.28 -4.37
C SER A 204 11.21 9.25 -3.64
N ILE A 205 11.26 10.51 -4.09
CA ILE A 205 12.19 11.53 -3.56
C ILE A 205 11.65 12.31 -2.36
N ILE A 206 10.37 12.15 -2.01
CA ILE A 206 9.69 12.96 -0.99
C ILE A 206 10.06 12.51 0.44
N GLY A 207 10.53 11.27 0.62
CA GLY A 207 10.79 10.70 1.94
C GLY A 207 11.56 11.61 2.92
N PRO A 208 12.70 12.20 2.50
CA PRO A 208 13.48 13.09 3.35
C PRO A 208 12.80 14.43 3.70
N ALA A 209 11.77 14.83 2.96
CA ALA A 209 11.03 16.07 3.20
C ALA A 209 9.86 15.92 4.19
N LEU A 210 9.57 14.70 4.64
CA LEU A 210 8.57 14.43 5.68
C LEU A 210 9.20 14.49 7.07
N LEU A 211 8.37 14.81 8.07
CA LEU A 211 8.78 14.77 9.48
C LEU A 211 9.29 13.38 9.86
N PRO A 212 10.35 13.27 10.66
CA PRO A 212 10.89 11.98 11.06
C PRO A 212 9.89 11.20 11.91
N ILE A 213 9.77 9.89 11.65
CA ILE A 213 8.98 8.99 12.50
C ILE A 213 9.73 8.79 13.81
N THR A 214 9.20 9.30 14.89
CA THR A 214 9.68 8.96 16.23
C THR A 214 9.16 7.56 16.59
N ARG A 215 9.95 6.53 16.33
CA ARG A 215 9.61 5.16 16.73
C ARG A 215 9.75 5.03 18.24
N GLY A 216 8.66 5.20 18.96
CA GLY A 216 8.58 4.80 20.36
C GLY A 216 8.59 3.27 20.50
N LYS A 217 9.24 2.72 21.52
CA LYS A 217 9.02 1.34 21.93
C LYS A 217 7.57 1.23 22.43
N GLN A 218 6.91 0.11 22.13
CA GLN A 218 5.58 -0.12 22.73
C GLN A 218 5.69 -0.14 24.26
N PRO A 219 4.77 0.52 24.97
CA PRO A 219 4.81 0.54 26.43
C PRO A 219 4.81 -0.87 27.01
N ALA A 220 5.78 -1.18 27.84
CA ALA A 220 5.91 -2.45 28.51
C ALA A 220 6.55 -2.25 29.89
N ILE A 221 5.90 -2.72 30.92
CA ILE A 221 6.46 -2.89 32.26
C ILE A 221 7.29 -4.16 32.21
N ILE A 222 8.60 -4.05 32.48
CA ILE A 222 9.57 -5.14 32.43
C ILE A 222 10.15 -5.47 33.81
N ASN A 223 9.98 -4.59 34.81
CA ASN A 223 10.29 -4.91 36.17
C ASN A 223 9.31 -5.97 36.68
N PHE A 224 9.82 -7.04 37.29
CA PHE A 224 9.04 -8.20 37.71
C PHE A 224 7.98 -7.85 38.74
N ASP A 225 8.38 -7.18 39.82
CA ASP A 225 7.48 -6.88 40.96
C ASP A 225 6.37 -5.90 40.52
N GLU A 226 6.73 -4.90 39.70
CA GLU A 226 5.76 -3.98 39.12
C GLU A 226 4.76 -4.71 38.19
N ALA A 227 5.25 -5.68 37.40
CA ALA A 227 4.41 -6.48 36.53
C ALA A 227 3.43 -7.38 37.31
N VAL A 228 3.88 -8.03 38.38
CA VAL A 228 3.02 -8.80 39.28
C VAL A 228 1.98 -7.90 39.96
N GLY A 229 2.41 -6.71 40.43
CA GLY A 229 1.49 -5.70 40.98
C GLY A 229 0.43 -5.27 39.94
N MET A 230 0.83 -5.04 38.70
CA MET A 230 -0.09 -4.71 37.59
C MET A 230 -1.09 -5.83 37.34
N ILE A 231 -0.64 -7.08 37.26
CA ILE A 231 -1.52 -8.24 37.02
C ILE A 231 -2.55 -8.39 38.14
N ASN A 232 -2.12 -8.24 39.38
CA ASN A 232 -3.01 -8.27 40.56
C ASN A 232 -4.07 -7.15 40.50
N GLN A 233 -3.73 -5.94 39.96
CA GLN A 233 -4.73 -4.89 39.77
C GLN A 233 -5.68 -5.22 38.62
N ILE A 234 -5.18 -5.80 37.51
CA ILE A 234 -6.02 -6.26 36.39
C ILE A 234 -7.03 -7.31 36.87
N ASP A 235 -6.62 -8.26 37.73
CA ASP A 235 -7.48 -9.32 38.24
C ASP A 235 -8.63 -8.78 39.12
N LYS A 236 -8.43 -7.64 39.80
CA LYS A 236 -9.46 -6.98 40.63
C LYS A 236 -10.52 -6.25 39.78
N ILE A 237 -10.23 -5.93 38.52
CA ILE A 237 -11.16 -5.17 37.67
C ILE A 237 -12.39 -6.04 37.35
N PRO A 238 -13.61 -5.55 37.58
CA PRO A 238 -14.83 -6.24 37.14
C PRO A 238 -14.84 -6.39 35.62
N ALA A 239 -14.82 -7.63 35.14
CA ALA A 239 -14.83 -7.91 33.69
C ALA A 239 -15.44 -9.30 33.44
N TYR A 240 -15.86 -9.54 32.19
CA TYR A 240 -16.37 -10.83 31.77
C TYR A 240 -15.32 -11.93 32.05
N PRO A 241 -15.69 -13.04 32.75
CA PRO A 241 -14.73 -14.06 33.20
C PRO A 241 -13.80 -14.55 32.08
N VAL A 242 -14.33 -14.83 30.89
CA VAL A 242 -13.52 -15.27 29.76
C VAL A 242 -12.48 -14.23 29.34
N THR A 243 -12.73 -12.92 29.53
CA THR A 243 -11.73 -11.87 29.22
C THR A 243 -10.58 -11.89 30.22
N LYS A 244 -10.87 -12.13 31.52
CA LYS A 244 -9.84 -12.29 32.56
C LYS A 244 -9.01 -13.55 32.31
N LEU A 245 -9.66 -14.69 32.03
CA LEU A 245 -9.00 -15.95 31.71
C LEU A 245 -8.14 -15.83 30.45
N ALA A 246 -8.64 -15.12 29.40
CA ALA A 246 -7.86 -14.83 28.20
C ALA A 246 -6.61 -13.99 28.50
N MET A 247 -6.71 -13.00 29.40
CA MET A 247 -5.54 -12.23 29.86
C MET A 247 -4.54 -13.11 30.56
N ARG A 248 -4.98 -13.96 31.49
CA ARG A 248 -4.10 -14.90 32.21
C ARG A 248 -3.43 -15.87 31.25
N PHE A 249 -4.18 -16.39 30.26
CA PHE A 249 -3.63 -17.28 29.23
C PHE A 249 -2.61 -16.58 28.32
N LEU A 250 -2.86 -15.31 27.97
CA LEU A 250 -1.89 -14.50 27.22
C LEU A 250 -0.57 -14.32 27.99
N ILE A 251 -0.66 -14.06 29.29
CA ILE A 251 0.51 -13.89 30.17
C ILE A 251 1.31 -15.19 30.23
N LEU A 252 0.64 -16.32 30.47
CA LEU A 252 1.25 -17.63 30.60
C LEU A 252 1.91 -18.13 29.31
N THR A 253 1.34 -17.85 28.17
CA THR A 253 1.81 -18.37 26.87
C THR A 253 2.69 -17.38 26.09
N ALA A 254 2.68 -16.11 26.46
CA ALA A 254 3.39 -15.02 25.78
C ALA A 254 3.18 -14.96 24.24
N VAL A 255 2.08 -15.46 23.72
CA VAL A 255 1.72 -15.43 22.28
C VAL A 255 1.26 -14.03 21.85
N ARG A 256 1.06 -13.81 20.56
CA ARG A 256 0.47 -12.54 20.08
C ARG A 256 -1.03 -12.50 20.38
N SER A 257 -1.55 -11.30 20.70
CA SER A 257 -2.99 -11.12 20.98
C SER A 257 -3.88 -11.62 19.83
N SER A 258 -3.43 -11.50 18.57
CA SER A 258 -4.18 -12.04 17.42
C SER A 258 -4.19 -13.56 17.39
N GLU A 259 -3.14 -14.22 17.84
CA GLU A 259 -3.06 -15.68 17.93
C GLU A 259 -4.04 -16.16 19.00
N LEU A 260 -4.03 -15.54 20.18
CA LEU A 260 -4.97 -15.86 21.27
C LEU A 260 -6.43 -15.63 20.87
N ARG A 261 -6.76 -14.48 20.29
CA ARG A 261 -8.17 -14.11 20.02
C ARG A 261 -8.90 -15.06 19.08
N PHE A 262 -8.19 -15.66 18.13
CA PHE A 262 -8.74 -16.58 17.15
C PHE A 262 -8.51 -18.05 17.48
N THR A 263 -8.15 -18.38 18.73
CA THR A 263 -7.95 -19.75 19.19
C THR A 263 -9.24 -20.55 19.07
N ARG A 264 -9.11 -21.76 18.53
CA ARG A 264 -10.20 -22.74 18.39
C ARG A 264 -9.93 -23.94 19.28
N TRP A 265 -10.99 -24.60 19.73
CA TRP A 265 -10.88 -25.80 20.55
C TRP A 265 -10.12 -26.93 19.86
N SER A 266 -10.26 -27.06 18.56
CA SER A 266 -9.56 -28.06 17.73
C SER A 266 -8.04 -27.88 17.66
N GLU A 267 -7.52 -26.77 18.16
CA GLU A 267 -6.06 -26.49 18.17
C GLU A 267 -5.33 -27.02 19.41
N PHE A 268 -6.06 -27.54 20.40
CA PHE A 268 -5.48 -28.11 21.60
C PHE A 268 -5.33 -29.63 21.50
N GLU A 269 -4.17 -30.10 21.84
CA GLU A 269 -3.80 -31.50 21.82
C GLU A 269 -3.32 -31.92 23.23
N ASN A 270 -3.70 -33.14 23.66
CA ASN A 270 -3.23 -33.78 24.88
C ASN A 270 -3.44 -32.95 26.17
N LEU A 271 -4.54 -32.19 26.28
CA LEU A 271 -4.77 -31.35 27.46
C LEU A 271 -4.79 -32.13 28.79
N GLU A 272 -5.18 -33.41 28.72
CA GLU A 272 -5.24 -34.31 29.89
C GLU A 272 -4.00 -35.19 30.01
N GLY A 273 -3.05 -35.11 29.08
CA GLY A 273 -1.86 -35.95 29.02
C GLY A 273 -0.59 -35.23 29.54
N GLU A 274 0.53 -35.94 29.45
CA GLU A 274 1.82 -35.43 29.93
C GLU A 274 2.39 -34.25 29.12
N ASN A 275 1.97 -34.09 27.86
CA ASN A 275 2.49 -33.08 26.93
C ASN A 275 1.35 -32.27 26.30
N PRO A 276 0.67 -31.40 27.04
CA PRO A 276 -0.37 -30.55 26.53
C PRO A 276 0.22 -29.49 25.59
N VAL A 277 -0.39 -29.36 24.40
CA VAL A 277 0.10 -28.47 23.34
C VAL A 277 -1.05 -27.67 22.75
N TRP A 278 -0.79 -26.42 22.48
CA TRP A 278 -1.61 -25.61 21.60
C TRP A 278 -0.92 -25.45 20.23
N ARG A 279 -1.52 -26.02 19.19
CA ARG A 279 -1.03 -25.97 17.81
C ARG A 279 -1.66 -24.81 17.05
N ILE A 280 -0.95 -23.72 16.86
CA ILE A 280 -1.41 -22.57 16.09
C ILE A 280 -1.13 -22.83 14.60
N PRO A 281 -2.16 -22.90 13.72
CA PRO A 281 -1.97 -23.19 12.30
C PRO A 281 -1.18 -22.08 11.59
N LYS A 282 -0.40 -22.45 10.59
CA LYS A 282 0.45 -21.52 9.82
C LYS A 282 -0.34 -20.35 9.20
N GLU A 283 -1.60 -20.56 8.83
CA GLU A 283 -2.47 -19.56 8.23
C GLU A 283 -2.71 -18.37 9.16
N ARG A 284 -2.72 -18.59 10.46
CA ARG A 284 -2.92 -17.57 11.49
C ARG A 284 -1.63 -16.87 11.94
N MET A 285 -0.47 -17.44 11.60
CA MET A 285 0.82 -16.84 11.94
C MET A 285 1.10 -15.57 11.13
N LYS A 286 1.80 -14.61 11.75
CA LYS A 286 2.26 -13.39 11.07
C LYS A 286 3.43 -13.72 10.15
N GLY A 287 3.42 -13.17 8.93
CA GLY A 287 4.52 -13.32 7.96
C GLY A 287 4.02 -13.42 6.52
N GLU A 288 4.94 -13.52 5.59
CA GLU A 288 4.66 -13.76 4.17
C GLU A 288 4.04 -15.15 3.99
N LYS A 289 3.07 -15.27 3.08
CA LYS A 289 2.23 -16.46 2.92
C LYS A 289 3.03 -17.76 2.79
N ASP A 290 4.10 -17.74 2.02
CA ASP A 290 4.91 -18.92 1.71
C ASP A 290 5.99 -19.24 2.79
N LYS A 291 6.24 -18.31 3.72
CA LYS A 291 7.23 -18.47 4.79
C LYS A 291 6.61 -18.76 6.15
N LYS A 292 5.27 -18.80 6.24
CA LYS A 292 4.58 -19.09 7.49
C LYS A 292 4.79 -20.54 7.91
N ARG A 293 5.03 -20.73 9.21
CA ARG A 293 5.13 -22.05 9.85
C ARG A 293 4.10 -22.12 10.96
N GLU A 294 3.61 -23.31 11.27
CA GLU A 294 2.80 -23.55 12.46
C GLU A 294 3.63 -23.23 13.71
N HIS A 295 2.95 -22.91 14.80
CA HIS A 295 3.60 -22.65 16.07
C HIS A 295 3.02 -23.58 17.14
N LEU A 296 3.86 -24.47 17.66
CA LEU A 296 3.55 -25.34 18.76
C LEU A 296 3.87 -24.62 20.06
N VAL A 297 2.87 -24.37 20.89
CA VAL A 297 3.02 -23.75 22.21
C VAL A 297 2.86 -24.83 23.27
N PRO A 298 3.95 -25.24 23.98
CA PRO A 298 3.84 -26.12 25.11
C PRO A 298 3.05 -25.42 26.23
N LEU A 299 2.07 -26.09 26.81
CA LEU A 299 1.25 -25.52 27.86
C LEU A 299 1.77 -25.94 29.23
N SER A 300 1.94 -24.95 30.11
CA SER A 300 2.21 -25.19 31.55
C SER A 300 0.95 -25.71 32.25
N ARG A 301 1.10 -26.28 33.43
CA ARG A 301 -0.03 -26.73 34.27
C ARG A 301 -1.05 -25.63 34.49
N GLN A 302 -0.60 -24.41 34.79
CA GLN A 302 -1.47 -23.25 34.99
C GLN A 302 -2.19 -22.80 33.69
N ALA A 303 -1.57 -22.95 32.52
CA ALA A 303 -2.21 -22.67 31.26
C ALA A 303 -3.32 -23.69 30.93
N VAL A 304 -3.10 -24.97 31.24
CA VAL A 304 -4.12 -26.01 31.09
C VAL A 304 -5.30 -25.77 32.05
N GLU A 305 -5.03 -25.39 33.31
CA GLU A 305 -6.06 -24.99 34.26
C GLU A 305 -6.95 -23.87 33.74
N VAL A 306 -6.34 -22.79 33.19
CA VAL A 306 -7.10 -21.69 32.58
C VAL A 306 -7.97 -22.20 31.44
N ILE A 307 -7.47 -23.05 30.54
CA ILE A 307 -8.26 -23.60 29.43
C ILE A 307 -9.43 -24.46 29.92
N ASN A 308 -9.21 -25.27 30.97
CA ASN A 308 -10.28 -26.08 31.56
C ASN A 308 -11.37 -25.20 32.18
N LEU A 309 -11.03 -24.09 32.80
CA LEU A 309 -12.01 -23.11 33.30
C LEU A 309 -12.77 -22.43 32.15
N VAL A 310 -12.09 -22.03 31.08
CA VAL A 310 -12.72 -21.44 29.92
C VAL A 310 -13.70 -22.40 29.25
N ARG A 311 -13.44 -23.70 29.30
CA ARG A 311 -14.32 -24.74 28.73
C ARG A 311 -15.74 -24.65 29.26
N GLN A 312 -15.94 -24.26 30.50
CA GLN A 312 -17.26 -24.08 31.11
C GLN A 312 -18.11 -23.00 30.46
N PHE A 313 -17.48 -22.03 29.78
CA PHE A 313 -18.15 -20.88 29.16
C PHE A 313 -18.30 -20.99 27.63
N SER A 314 -17.40 -21.70 26.95
CA SER A 314 -17.31 -21.61 25.49
C SER A 314 -17.02 -22.91 24.74
N CYS A 315 -17.09 -24.08 25.40
CA CYS A 315 -16.80 -25.37 24.75
C CYS A 315 -17.74 -25.68 23.57
N HIS A 316 -18.94 -25.12 23.58
CA HIS A 316 -19.95 -25.26 22.53
C HIS A 316 -19.80 -24.22 21.39
N LEU A 317 -18.83 -23.32 21.48
CA LEU A 317 -18.58 -22.26 20.51
C LEU A 317 -17.34 -22.59 19.66
N GLU A 318 -17.21 -21.91 18.51
CA GLU A 318 -16.07 -22.06 17.62
C GLU A 318 -14.77 -21.55 18.27
N TYR A 319 -14.85 -20.40 18.95
CA TYR A 319 -13.70 -19.75 19.55
C TYR A 319 -13.62 -20.05 21.05
N VAL A 320 -12.41 -20.33 21.52
CA VAL A 320 -12.12 -20.52 22.95
C VAL A 320 -12.37 -19.22 23.72
N PHE A 321 -12.00 -18.08 23.14
CA PHE A 321 -12.21 -16.75 23.72
C PHE A 321 -13.17 -15.95 22.83
N PRO A 322 -14.50 -16.16 22.98
CA PRO A 322 -15.50 -15.47 22.18
C PRO A 322 -15.65 -14.00 22.56
N ASN A 323 -16.30 -13.26 21.67
CA ASN A 323 -16.69 -11.88 21.94
C ASN A 323 -17.84 -11.85 22.97
N TYR A 324 -17.73 -10.98 23.95
CA TYR A 324 -18.74 -10.83 25.01
C TYR A 324 -20.16 -10.53 24.47
N ARG A 325 -20.28 -9.68 23.43
CA ARG A 325 -21.60 -9.27 22.88
C ARG A 325 -22.08 -10.19 21.77
N HIS A 326 -21.17 -10.88 21.09
CA HIS A 326 -21.45 -11.71 19.91
C HIS A 326 -20.64 -12.99 20.01
N SER A 327 -21.16 -13.98 20.73
CA SER A 327 -20.46 -15.24 21.04
C SER A 327 -19.96 -16.03 19.81
N LEU A 328 -20.60 -15.86 18.66
CA LEU A 328 -20.16 -16.46 17.38
C LEU A 328 -18.91 -15.78 16.78
N LYS A 329 -18.44 -14.68 17.36
CA LYS A 329 -17.25 -13.96 16.89
C LYS A 329 -16.11 -14.14 17.89
N ALA A 330 -14.89 -14.09 17.39
CA ALA A 330 -13.69 -14.02 18.22
C ALA A 330 -13.69 -12.75 19.09
N MET A 331 -13.00 -12.79 20.24
CA MET A 331 -12.80 -11.65 21.14
C MET A 331 -12.35 -10.40 20.36
N SER A 332 -12.83 -9.22 20.77
CA SER A 332 -12.48 -7.96 20.10
C SER A 332 -11.00 -7.64 20.23
N GLU A 333 -10.45 -6.91 19.25
CA GLU A 333 -9.02 -6.56 19.19
C GLU A 333 -8.54 -5.79 20.42
N ASN A 334 -9.43 -4.99 21.00
CA ASN A 334 -9.10 -4.09 22.09
C ASN A 334 -9.50 -4.61 23.46
N ALA A 335 -10.14 -5.80 23.59
CA ALA A 335 -10.69 -6.27 24.85
C ALA A 335 -9.65 -6.33 25.97
N LEU A 336 -8.49 -6.93 25.69
CA LEU A 336 -7.39 -7.05 26.65
C LEU A 336 -6.74 -5.68 26.93
N GLY A 337 -6.58 -4.83 25.94
CA GLY A 337 -6.06 -3.49 26.11
C GLY A 337 -6.99 -2.62 27.00
N TYR A 338 -8.30 -2.71 26.80
CA TYR A 338 -9.25 -2.00 27.67
C TYR A 338 -9.20 -2.49 29.12
N LEU A 339 -8.97 -3.79 29.36
CA LEU A 339 -8.83 -4.31 30.69
C LEU A 339 -7.59 -3.74 31.41
N ILE A 340 -6.45 -3.67 30.72
CA ILE A 340 -5.21 -3.03 31.19
C ILE A 340 -5.43 -1.54 31.48
N ASN A 341 -6.08 -0.82 30.55
CA ASN A 341 -6.33 0.61 30.70
C ASN A 341 -7.24 0.92 31.90
N ARG A 342 -8.28 0.11 32.13
CA ARG A 342 -9.17 0.22 33.31
C ARG A 342 -8.46 -0.06 34.62
N ALA A 343 -7.42 -0.88 34.60
CA ALA A 343 -6.56 -1.13 35.78
C ALA A 343 -5.57 0.02 36.05
N GLY A 344 -5.61 1.13 35.28
CA GLY A 344 -4.77 2.31 35.50
C GLY A 344 -3.43 2.30 34.74
N TYR A 345 -3.24 1.38 33.79
CA TYR A 345 -1.97 1.23 33.06
C TYR A 345 -2.04 1.74 31.62
N TYR A 346 -2.95 2.68 31.33
CA TYR A 346 -3.00 3.36 30.03
C TYR A 346 -1.64 3.99 29.69
N GLN A 347 -1.14 3.76 28.48
CA GLN A 347 0.18 4.19 27.98
C GLN A 347 1.39 3.64 28.78
N ARG A 348 1.21 2.82 29.81
CA ARG A 348 2.31 2.21 30.58
C ARG A 348 2.53 0.76 30.17
N HIS A 349 1.46 0.05 29.80
CA HIS A 349 1.54 -1.34 29.35
C HIS A 349 0.46 -1.62 28.29
N VAL A 350 0.78 -2.53 27.35
CA VAL A 350 -0.15 -3.02 26.33
C VAL A 350 -0.09 -4.56 26.29
N PRO A 351 -1.10 -5.26 25.72
CA PRO A 351 -1.08 -6.73 25.67
C PRO A 351 0.20 -7.33 25.06
N HIS A 352 0.81 -6.63 24.11
CA HIS A 352 2.11 -7.04 23.54
C HIS A 352 3.27 -6.90 24.53
N GLY A 353 3.16 -6.04 25.52
CA GLY A 353 4.17 -5.83 26.58
C GLY A 353 4.45 -7.10 27.41
N PHE A 354 3.47 -8.01 27.55
CA PHE A 354 3.71 -9.29 28.23
C PHE A 354 4.72 -10.18 27.51
N ARG A 355 4.84 -10.08 26.20
CA ARG A 355 5.89 -10.79 25.44
C ARG A 355 7.27 -10.19 25.70
N THR A 356 7.32 -8.86 25.85
CA THR A 356 8.56 -8.17 26.23
C THR A 356 8.96 -8.54 27.65
N LEU A 357 8.01 -8.59 28.59
CA LEU A 357 8.23 -9.03 29.97
C LEU A 357 8.78 -10.47 30.02
N PHE A 358 8.09 -11.41 29.35
CA PHE A 358 8.55 -12.80 29.23
C PHE A 358 9.98 -12.89 28.70
N SER A 359 10.23 -12.22 27.54
CA SER A 359 11.56 -12.23 26.93
C SER A 359 12.64 -11.67 27.86
N THR A 360 12.35 -10.55 28.55
CA THR A 360 13.32 -9.92 29.46
C THR A 360 13.64 -10.84 30.64
N ILE A 361 12.63 -11.27 31.37
CA ILE A 361 12.81 -12.07 32.60
C ILE A 361 13.44 -13.43 32.28
N MET A 362 12.99 -14.11 31.23
CA MET A 362 13.52 -15.42 30.87
C MET A 362 14.96 -15.36 30.34
N ASN A 363 15.34 -14.32 29.58
CA ASN A 363 16.72 -14.14 29.18
C ASN A 363 17.66 -13.75 30.33
N GLU A 364 17.18 -13.04 31.33
CA GLU A 364 17.95 -12.77 32.57
C GLU A 364 18.18 -14.02 33.40
N ARG A 365 17.15 -14.87 33.52
CA ARG A 365 17.23 -16.09 34.33
C ARG A 365 17.89 -17.28 33.64
N PHE A 366 17.72 -17.37 32.31
CA PHE A 366 18.21 -18.50 31.49
C PHE A 366 18.99 -17.96 30.26
N PRO A 367 20.11 -17.27 30.47
CA PRO A 367 20.84 -16.62 29.38
C PRO A 367 21.36 -17.59 28.31
N GLN A 368 21.60 -18.86 28.66
CA GLN A 368 22.00 -19.93 27.76
C GLN A 368 20.88 -20.38 26.81
N ASP A 369 19.61 -20.11 27.15
CA ASP A 369 18.44 -20.55 26.42
C ASP A 369 17.86 -19.46 25.46
N ARG A 370 18.59 -18.37 25.22
CA ARG A 370 18.12 -17.23 24.42
C ARG A 370 17.46 -17.64 23.10
N PHE A 371 18.07 -18.55 22.37
CA PHE A 371 17.52 -19.06 21.12
C PHE A 371 16.17 -19.79 21.34
N VAL A 372 16.07 -20.60 22.39
CA VAL A 372 14.85 -21.35 22.71
C VAL A 372 13.72 -20.41 23.17
N ILE A 373 14.07 -19.35 23.89
CA ILE A 373 13.13 -18.29 24.31
C ILE A 373 12.60 -17.55 23.07
N ASP A 374 13.44 -17.22 22.11
CA ASP A 374 13.02 -16.62 20.83
C ASP A 374 12.11 -17.55 20.01
N LEU A 375 12.38 -18.86 20.01
CA LEU A 375 11.50 -19.86 19.40
C LEU A 375 10.13 -19.92 20.10
N ALA A 376 10.08 -19.83 21.45
CA ALA A 376 8.83 -19.78 22.20
C ALA A 376 7.98 -18.56 21.82
N LEU A 377 8.61 -17.45 21.44
CA LEU A 377 7.97 -16.25 20.93
C LEU A 377 7.63 -16.33 19.43
N ALA A 378 7.90 -17.42 18.73
CA ALA A 378 7.78 -17.51 17.27
C ALA A 378 8.49 -16.33 16.56
N HIS A 379 9.68 -15.96 17.05
CA HIS A 379 10.56 -15.05 16.33
C HIS A 379 11.26 -15.81 15.20
N VAL A 380 11.28 -15.20 14.01
CA VAL A 380 12.07 -15.74 12.89
C VAL A 380 13.52 -15.35 13.12
N ASN A 381 14.43 -16.34 13.10
CA ASN A 381 15.86 -16.06 13.21
C ASN A 381 16.26 -15.10 12.07
N PRO A 382 16.85 -13.93 12.35
CA PRO A 382 17.32 -12.99 11.33
C PRO A 382 18.41 -13.60 10.44
N ASN A 383 19.10 -14.65 10.91
CA ASN A 383 20.12 -15.36 10.16
C ASN A 383 19.47 -16.44 9.28
N GLN A 384 19.21 -16.12 8.00
CA GLN A 384 18.55 -17.03 7.05
C GLN A 384 19.30 -18.36 6.87
N VAL A 385 20.61 -18.36 7.03
CA VAL A 385 21.47 -19.57 6.91
C VAL A 385 21.21 -20.51 8.08
N GLU A 386 21.21 -20.01 9.32
CA GLU A 386 20.95 -20.80 10.54
C GLU A 386 19.53 -21.35 10.58
N GLY A 387 18.55 -20.56 10.14
CA GLY A 387 17.13 -20.95 10.05
C GLY A 387 16.85 -22.03 8.99
N ALA A 388 17.70 -22.15 7.96
CA ALA A 388 17.59 -23.18 6.94
C ALA A 388 18.11 -24.56 7.42
N TYR A 389 19.13 -24.57 8.27
CA TYR A 389 19.76 -25.80 8.78
C TYR A 389 19.16 -26.31 10.09
N ASN A 390 18.68 -25.43 10.99
CA ASN A 390 18.17 -25.82 12.28
C ASN A 390 16.63 -25.92 12.27
N ARG A 391 16.10 -27.12 11.96
CA ARG A 391 14.65 -27.42 11.95
C ARG A 391 14.14 -27.96 13.28
N THR A 392 14.99 -28.08 14.28
CA THR A 392 14.61 -28.59 15.59
C THR A 392 13.69 -27.60 16.29
N THR A 393 12.61 -28.10 16.85
CA THR A 393 11.61 -27.28 17.56
C THR A 393 12.03 -27.00 19.00
N HIS A 394 13.08 -27.66 19.51
CA HIS A 394 13.50 -27.66 20.92
C HIS A 394 12.29 -27.79 21.89
N PHE A 395 11.33 -28.65 21.52
CA PHE A 395 10.03 -28.70 22.18
C PHE A 395 10.16 -28.99 23.67
N ASP A 396 10.95 -29.99 24.07
CA ASP A 396 11.13 -30.38 25.46
C ASP A 396 11.75 -29.25 26.31
N ARG A 397 12.75 -28.56 25.75
CA ARG A 397 13.34 -27.42 26.43
C ARG A 397 12.36 -26.26 26.57
N ARG A 398 11.57 -25.99 25.54
CA ARG A 398 10.49 -24.98 25.60
C ARG A 398 9.42 -25.34 26.62
N LYS A 399 9.06 -26.62 26.72
CA LYS A 399 8.13 -27.12 27.77
C LYS A 399 8.62 -26.77 29.18
N ILE A 400 9.89 -27.04 29.45
CA ILE A 400 10.52 -26.71 30.73
C ILE A 400 10.48 -25.17 30.95
N LEU A 401 10.93 -24.39 29.98
CA LEU A 401 10.97 -22.92 30.10
C LEU A 401 9.58 -22.31 30.30
N MET A 402 8.56 -22.84 29.62
CA MET A 402 7.18 -22.34 29.76
C MET A 402 6.60 -22.72 31.12
N GLN A 403 6.98 -23.86 31.70
CA GLN A 403 6.58 -24.22 33.07
C GLN A 403 7.29 -23.33 34.10
N GLU A 404 8.60 -23.11 33.95
CA GLU A 404 9.37 -22.20 34.81
C GLU A 404 8.78 -20.78 34.77
N TRP A 405 8.47 -20.27 33.57
CA TRP A 405 7.81 -18.99 33.44
C TRP A 405 6.49 -18.93 34.19
N ALA A 406 5.65 -19.94 34.02
CA ALA A 406 4.36 -20.00 34.68
C ALA A 406 4.50 -20.04 36.20
N ASP A 407 5.40 -20.85 36.73
CA ASP A 407 5.66 -20.96 38.18
C ASP A 407 6.19 -19.63 38.75
N ILE A 408 7.03 -18.92 38.00
CA ILE A 408 7.57 -17.62 38.41
C ILE A 408 6.46 -16.56 38.44
N ILE A 409 5.72 -16.39 37.31
CA ILE A 409 4.81 -15.27 37.18
C ILE A 409 3.52 -15.43 38.00
N THR A 410 3.12 -16.66 38.31
CA THR A 410 1.88 -16.91 39.09
C THR A 410 2.09 -17.01 40.56
N ARG A 411 3.32 -17.03 41.06
CA ARG A 411 3.64 -17.26 42.47
C ARG A 411 2.81 -16.40 43.43
N ASP A 412 2.69 -15.13 43.14
CA ASP A 412 2.01 -14.12 43.98
C ASP A 412 0.72 -13.60 43.33
N LEU A 413 0.13 -14.37 42.42
CA LEU A 413 -1.13 -14.07 41.77
C LEU A 413 -2.26 -14.91 42.35
N ARG A 414 -3.50 -14.42 42.19
CA ARG A 414 -4.70 -15.22 42.47
C ARG A 414 -4.75 -16.45 41.56
N ASN A 415 -5.32 -17.53 42.08
CA ASN A 415 -5.61 -18.71 41.28
C ASN A 415 -6.58 -18.41 40.16
N ALA A 416 -6.56 -19.20 39.09
CA ALA A 416 -7.38 -18.95 37.91
C ALA A 416 -8.90 -19.11 38.18
N ASP A 417 -9.29 -20.00 39.09
CA ASP A 417 -10.67 -20.22 39.57
C ASP A 417 -11.24 -18.99 40.27
N GLU A 418 -10.42 -18.28 41.07
CA GLU A 418 -10.83 -17.05 41.76
C GLU A 418 -11.17 -15.91 40.76
N LEU A 419 -10.60 -15.93 39.54
CA LEU A 419 -10.92 -14.96 38.52
C LEU A 419 -12.35 -15.10 37.99
N VAL A 420 -12.93 -16.27 38.13
CA VAL A 420 -14.31 -16.60 37.68
C VAL A 420 -15.31 -16.30 38.78
N ALA A 421 -14.93 -16.46 40.05
CA ALA A 421 -15.81 -16.27 41.19
C ALA A 421 -16.14 -14.80 41.51
N VAL A 422 -15.38 -13.85 41.03
CA VAL A 422 -15.59 -12.43 41.28
C VAL A 422 -16.51 -11.85 40.20
N GLN A 423 -17.80 -11.82 40.45
CA GLN A 423 -18.78 -10.98 39.75
C GLN A 423 -18.86 -9.56 40.34
#